data_aa1c06bdf305eaf01d49ea86fd95241c
#
_entry.id   aa1c06bdf305eaf01d49ea86fd95241c
#
_cell.length_a   1.000
_cell.length_b   1.000
_cell.length_c   1.000
_cell.angle_alpha   90.00
_cell.angle_beta   90.00
_cell.angle_gamma   90.00
#
_symmetry.space_group_name_H-M   'P 1'
#
loop_
_entity.id
_entity.type
_entity.pdbx_description
1 polymer ?
#
loop_
_entity_poly.entity_id
_entity_poly.type
_entity_poly.pdbx_seq_one_letter_code
_entity_poly.pdbx_strand_id
1 'polypeptide(L)'
;MKKTGLIAVTVVAALLAGCSEGDLRQLGKDTEKALRDAGDALEELAGQAEGPLREAAAHAMDAADEARQASEEFRKNPTTETRQALRRSKRRLDDVSRELEELLDDAPAGVRSALHHALDSLTELRHRIQRELDSS
;
A
#
# COMPACT_ATOMS: atom_id res chain seq x y z
N MET A 1 -0.18 -23.71 38.46
CA MET A 1 0.33 -24.63 37.44
C MET A 1 0.02 -24.13 36.07
N LYS A 2 -1.08 -24.60 35.52
CA LYS A 2 -1.51 -24.14 34.20
C LYS A 2 -1.69 -22.63 34.14
N LYS A 3 -2.16 -22.06 35.23
CA LYS A 3 -2.35 -20.61 35.35
C LYS A 3 -1.06 -19.85 35.13
N THR A 4 0.01 -20.36 35.69
CA THR A 4 1.31 -19.69 35.57
C THR A 4 1.77 -19.63 34.11
N GLY A 5 1.62 -20.74 33.40
CA GLY A 5 1.98 -20.78 31.99
C GLY A 5 1.14 -19.85 31.13
N LEU A 6 -0.16 -19.84 31.42
CA LEU A 6 -1.07 -18.97 30.70
C LEU A 6 -0.78 -17.50 30.96
N ILE A 7 -0.47 -17.19 32.21
CA ILE A 7 -0.15 -15.82 32.58
C ILE A 7 1.10 -15.34 31.83
N ALA A 8 2.11 -16.19 31.79
CA ALA A 8 3.36 -15.85 31.09
C ALA A 8 3.11 -15.58 29.61
N VAL A 9 2.33 -16.44 28.99
CA VAL A 9 1.99 -16.26 27.58
C VAL A 9 1.21 -14.97 27.36
N THR A 10 0.28 -14.71 28.25
CA THR A 10 -0.53 -13.50 28.14
C THR A 10 0.31 -12.24 28.28
N VAL A 11 1.26 -12.26 29.20
CA VAL A 11 2.13 -11.10 29.40
C VAL A 11 2.97 -10.83 28.15
N VAL A 12 3.54 -11.88 27.59
CA VAL A 12 4.35 -11.72 26.37
C VAL A 12 3.48 -11.20 25.21
N ALA A 13 2.30 -11.77 25.07
CA ALA A 13 1.38 -11.33 24.03
C ALA A 13 0.97 -9.87 24.26
N ALA A 14 0.74 -9.48 25.49
CA ALA A 14 0.36 -8.13 25.83
C ALA A 14 1.46 -7.12 25.49
N LEU A 15 2.70 -7.48 25.76
CA LEU A 15 3.83 -6.62 25.43
C LEU A 15 3.96 -6.43 23.92
N LEU A 16 3.87 -7.52 23.18
CA LEU A 16 3.93 -7.45 21.72
C LEU A 16 2.74 -6.68 21.17
N ALA A 17 1.56 -6.96 21.69
CA ALA A 17 0.35 -6.26 21.26
C ALA A 17 0.42 -4.78 21.61
N GLY A 18 0.95 -4.42 22.77
CA GLY A 18 1.08 -3.04 23.19
C GLY A 18 1.97 -2.24 22.27
N CYS A 19 3.11 -2.80 21.89
CA CYS A 19 4.02 -2.16 20.94
C CYS A 19 3.43 -2.19 19.54
N SER A 20 2.85 -3.32 19.17
CA SER A 20 2.35 -3.53 17.81
C SER A 20 1.07 -2.77 17.53
N GLU A 21 0.18 -2.64 18.52
CA GLU A 21 -1.09 -1.93 18.31
C GLU A 21 -0.90 -0.47 17.98
N GLY A 22 -0.05 0.22 18.69
CA GLY A 22 0.26 1.60 18.43
C GLY A 22 0.89 1.77 17.06
N ASP A 23 1.87 0.91 16.76
CA ASP A 23 2.57 0.92 15.50
C ASP A 23 1.64 0.56 14.34
N LEU A 24 0.80 -0.47 14.50
CA LEU A 24 -0.14 -0.88 13.46
C LEU A 24 -1.17 0.19 13.17
N ARG A 25 -1.67 0.87 14.19
CA ARG A 25 -2.60 1.97 13.98
C ARG A 25 -1.95 3.11 13.22
N GLN A 26 -0.73 3.45 13.59
CA GLN A 26 0.01 4.49 12.92
C GLN A 26 0.33 4.09 11.47
N LEU A 27 0.79 2.85 11.27
CA LEU A 27 1.04 2.32 9.94
C LEU A 27 -0.23 2.30 9.10
N GLY A 28 -1.36 1.93 9.71
CA GLY A 28 -2.65 1.94 9.04
C GLY A 28 -3.05 3.33 8.57
N LYS A 29 -2.88 4.33 9.42
CA LYS A 29 -3.16 5.73 9.07
C LYS A 29 -2.22 6.21 7.98
N ASP A 30 -0.95 5.87 8.08
CA ASP A 30 0.05 6.23 7.09
C ASP A 30 -0.28 5.59 5.74
N THR A 31 -0.69 4.31 5.75
CA THR A 31 -1.08 3.62 4.54
C THR A 31 -2.32 4.23 3.92
N GLU A 32 -3.34 4.57 4.73
CA GLU A 32 -4.55 5.22 4.24
C GLU A 32 -4.25 6.56 3.61
N LYS A 33 -3.36 7.34 4.22
CA LYS A 33 -2.94 8.61 3.66
C LYS A 33 -2.22 8.39 2.33
N ALA A 34 -1.31 7.44 2.29
CA ALA A 34 -0.57 7.12 1.07
C ALA A 34 -1.52 6.64 -0.04
N LEU A 35 -2.55 5.88 0.32
CA LEU A 35 -3.57 5.42 -0.63
C LEU A 35 -4.36 6.59 -1.22
N ARG A 36 -4.74 7.54 -0.38
CA ARG A 36 -5.46 8.73 -0.86
C ARG A 36 -4.57 9.58 -1.74
N ASP A 37 -3.33 9.80 -1.32
CA ASP A 37 -2.38 10.59 -2.09
C ASP A 37 -2.12 9.95 -3.46
N ALA A 38 -1.94 8.63 -3.49
CA ALA A 38 -1.76 7.90 -4.73
C ALA A 38 -3.01 7.95 -5.61
N GLY A 39 -4.18 7.78 -5.02
CA GLY A 39 -5.45 7.87 -5.73
C GLY A 39 -5.65 9.23 -6.38
N ASP A 40 -5.41 10.29 -5.62
CA ASP A 40 -5.54 11.67 -6.11
C ASP A 40 -4.54 11.95 -7.23
N ALA A 41 -3.30 11.52 -7.06
CA ALA A 41 -2.26 11.71 -8.07
C ALA A 41 -2.58 10.95 -9.35
N LEU A 42 -3.11 9.74 -9.23
CA LEU A 42 -3.49 8.93 -10.39
C LEU A 42 -4.71 9.49 -11.09
N GLU A 43 -5.68 10.03 -10.36
CA GLU A 43 -6.83 10.70 -10.96
C GLU A 43 -6.40 11.93 -11.77
N GLU A 44 -5.50 12.72 -11.20
CA GLU A 44 -4.95 13.87 -11.90
C GLU A 44 -4.22 13.45 -13.16
N LEU A 45 -3.40 12.40 -13.06
CA LEU A 45 -2.70 11.87 -14.21
C LEU A 45 -3.66 11.37 -15.28
N ALA A 46 -4.68 10.61 -14.88
CA ALA A 46 -5.69 10.08 -15.81
C ALA A 46 -6.45 11.19 -16.51
N GLY A 47 -6.70 12.30 -15.80
CA GLY A 47 -7.39 13.45 -16.35
C GLY A 47 -6.57 14.20 -17.40
N GLN A 48 -5.25 14.15 -17.30
CA GLN A 48 -4.34 14.84 -18.22
C GLN A 48 -3.80 13.95 -19.33
N ALA A 49 -3.76 12.65 -19.09
CA ALA A 49 -3.15 11.68 -19.98
C ALA A 49 -4.11 11.18 -21.04
N GLU A 50 -3.56 10.72 -22.15
CA GLU A 50 -4.30 10.09 -23.23
C GLU A 50 -3.60 8.79 -23.62
N GLY A 51 -4.34 7.90 -24.29
CA GLY A 51 -3.79 6.68 -24.85
C GLY A 51 -3.20 5.73 -23.80
N PRO A 52 -2.03 5.15 -24.07
CA PRO A 52 -1.44 4.15 -23.18
C PRO A 52 -1.19 4.65 -21.76
N LEU A 53 -0.87 5.92 -21.59
CA LEU A 53 -0.61 6.49 -20.29
C LEU A 53 -1.88 6.57 -19.44
N ARG A 54 -3.00 6.93 -20.07
CA ARG A 54 -4.30 6.95 -19.38
C ARG A 54 -4.70 5.55 -18.95
N GLU A 55 -4.47 4.58 -19.82
CA GLU A 55 -4.76 3.18 -19.52
C GLU A 55 -3.89 2.67 -18.38
N ALA A 56 -2.61 3.01 -18.39
CA ALA A 56 -1.70 2.65 -17.31
C ALA A 56 -2.11 3.29 -15.99
N ALA A 57 -2.57 4.54 -16.01
CA ALA A 57 -3.08 5.22 -14.82
C ALA A 57 -4.31 4.50 -14.27
N ALA A 58 -5.20 4.04 -15.15
CA ALA A 58 -6.38 3.28 -14.72
C ALA A 58 -5.99 1.95 -14.08
N HIS A 59 -5.02 1.25 -14.64
CA HIS A 59 -4.48 0.02 -14.05
C HIS A 59 -3.90 0.28 -12.65
N ALA A 60 -3.19 1.39 -12.51
CA ALA A 60 -2.60 1.77 -11.23
C ALA A 60 -3.67 2.09 -10.19
N MET A 61 -4.77 2.74 -10.61
CA MET A 61 -5.89 3.02 -9.71
C MET A 61 -6.55 1.74 -9.21
N ASP A 62 -6.73 0.76 -10.09
CA ASP A 62 -7.26 -0.55 -9.71
C ASP A 62 -6.31 -1.26 -8.74
N ALA A 63 -5.03 -1.18 -9.00
CA ALA A 63 -4.02 -1.78 -8.11
C ALA A 63 -4.03 -1.12 -6.73
N ALA A 64 -4.21 0.19 -6.68
CA ALA A 64 -4.30 0.92 -5.41
C ALA A 64 -5.56 0.53 -4.64
N ASP A 65 -6.68 0.35 -5.31
CA ASP A 65 -7.91 -0.11 -4.67
C ASP A 65 -7.76 -1.51 -4.09
N GLU A 66 -7.15 -2.41 -4.84
CA GLU A 66 -6.86 -3.75 -4.33
C GLU A 66 -5.95 -3.72 -3.12
N ALA A 67 -4.93 -2.86 -3.16
CA ALA A 67 -4.02 -2.69 -2.04
C ALA A 67 -4.75 -2.17 -0.80
N ARG A 68 -5.69 -1.25 -0.99
CA ARG A 68 -6.50 -0.74 0.11
C ARG A 68 -7.30 -1.86 0.76
N GLN A 69 -8.00 -2.65 -0.04
CA GLN A 69 -8.79 -3.76 0.47
C GLN A 69 -7.91 -4.78 1.18
N ALA A 70 -6.79 -5.15 0.58
CA ALA A 70 -5.88 -6.11 1.17
C ALA A 70 -5.27 -5.60 2.48
N SER A 71 -4.95 -4.32 2.56
CA SER A 71 -4.41 -3.70 3.77
C SER A 71 -5.45 -3.69 4.88
N GLU A 72 -6.69 -3.32 4.57
CA GLU A 72 -7.79 -3.33 5.54
C GLU A 72 -8.05 -4.72 6.08
N GLU A 73 -8.12 -5.71 5.19
CA GLU A 73 -8.32 -7.10 5.60
C GLU A 73 -7.20 -7.61 6.49
N PHE A 74 -5.97 -7.29 6.12
CA PHE A 74 -4.80 -7.69 6.88
C PHE A 74 -4.82 -7.08 8.29
N ARG A 75 -5.21 -5.82 8.42
CA ARG A 75 -5.30 -5.16 9.72
C ARG A 75 -6.42 -5.72 10.59
N LYS A 76 -7.56 -6.05 9.97
CA LYS A 76 -8.69 -6.61 10.69
C LYS A 76 -8.43 -8.04 11.14
N ASN A 77 -7.77 -8.82 10.30
CA ASN A 77 -7.58 -10.24 10.55
C ASN A 77 -6.23 -10.68 9.96
N PRO A 78 -5.13 -10.45 10.70
CA PRO A 78 -3.79 -10.76 10.21
C PRO A 78 -3.54 -12.26 10.20
N THR A 79 -3.77 -12.88 9.06
CA THR A 79 -3.54 -14.29 8.82
C THR A 79 -2.51 -14.47 7.71
N THR A 80 -2.10 -15.72 7.49
CA THR A 80 -1.22 -16.04 6.37
C THR A 80 -1.87 -15.66 5.05
N GLU A 81 -3.17 -15.88 4.93
CA GLU A 81 -3.93 -15.59 3.72
C GLU A 81 -3.99 -14.09 3.43
N THR A 82 -4.32 -13.28 4.46
CA THR A 82 -4.40 -11.84 4.29
C THR A 82 -3.04 -11.22 4.05
N ARG A 83 -1.99 -11.80 4.66
CA ARG A 83 -0.61 -11.38 4.40
C ARG A 83 -0.23 -11.65 2.95
N GLN A 84 -0.55 -12.82 2.44
CA GLN A 84 -0.26 -13.17 1.04
C GLN A 84 -1.03 -12.28 0.07
N ALA A 85 -2.28 -11.96 0.40
CA ALA A 85 -3.08 -11.04 -0.41
C ALA A 85 -2.43 -9.66 -0.46
N LEU A 86 -1.93 -9.17 0.67
CA LEU A 86 -1.25 -7.88 0.74
C LEU A 86 0.06 -7.89 -0.05
N ARG A 87 0.81 -8.99 0.02
CA ARG A 87 2.03 -9.15 -0.78
C ARG A 87 1.73 -9.14 -2.27
N ARG A 88 0.66 -9.81 -2.70
CA ARG A 88 0.25 -9.81 -4.11
C ARG A 88 -0.12 -8.40 -4.56
N SER A 89 -0.84 -7.65 -3.72
CA SER A 89 -1.19 -6.28 -4.01
C SER A 89 0.05 -5.41 -4.16
N LYS A 90 1.02 -5.60 -3.28
CA LYS A 90 2.29 -4.86 -3.37
C LYS A 90 3.01 -5.15 -4.68
N ARG A 91 3.07 -6.42 -5.08
CA ARG A 91 3.69 -6.78 -6.35
C ARG A 91 2.97 -6.14 -7.53
N ARG A 92 1.65 -6.10 -7.47
CA ARG A 92 0.87 -5.45 -8.52
C ARG A 92 1.15 -3.95 -8.58
N LEU A 93 1.31 -3.31 -7.44
CA LEU A 93 1.73 -1.91 -7.39
C LEU A 93 3.12 -1.73 -8.01
N ASP A 94 4.04 -2.67 -7.76
CA ASP A 94 5.35 -2.64 -8.38
C ASP A 94 5.24 -2.73 -9.91
N ASP A 95 4.38 -3.61 -10.39
CA ASP A 95 4.18 -3.81 -11.83
C ASP A 95 3.59 -2.57 -12.51
N VAL A 96 2.56 -1.98 -11.93
CA VAL A 96 1.94 -0.78 -12.52
C VAL A 96 2.86 0.43 -12.42
N SER A 97 3.68 0.51 -11.38
CA SER A 97 4.70 1.56 -11.26
C SER A 97 5.71 1.44 -12.39
N ARG A 98 6.13 0.22 -12.69
CA ARG A 98 7.06 -0.02 -13.78
C ARG A 98 6.45 0.32 -15.14
N GLU A 99 5.18 -0.03 -15.31
CA GLU A 99 4.44 0.33 -16.53
C GLU A 99 4.42 1.84 -16.72
N LEU A 100 4.15 2.60 -15.67
CA LEU A 100 4.17 4.06 -15.72
C LEU A 100 5.57 4.62 -15.98
N GLU A 101 6.59 4.04 -15.37
CA GLU A 101 7.98 4.44 -15.58
C GLU A 101 8.40 4.28 -17.04
N GLU A 102 7.98 3.19 -17.68
CA GLU A 102 8.28 2.92 -19.07
C GLU A 102 7.67 3.98 -20.00
N LEU A 103 6.58 4.59 -19.58
CA LEU A 103 5.90 5.61 -20.38
C LEU A 103 6.42 7.03 -20.10
N LEU A 104 7.31 7.18 -19.13
CA LEU A 104 7.80 8.48 -18.69
C LEU A 104 8.51 9.26 -19.82
N ASP A 105 9.37 8.58 -20.58
CA ASP A 105 10.15 9.21 -21.63
C ASP A 105 9.28 9.74 -22.76
N ASP A 106 8.17 9.07 -23.04
CA ASP A 106 7.25 9.42 -24.10
C ASP A 106 6.15 10.38 -23.66
N ALA A 107 6.08 10.69 -22.36
CA ALA A 107 5.03 11.54 -21.83
C ALA A 107 5.22 13.00 -22.26
N PRO A 108 4.15 13.69 -22.69
CA PRO A 108 4.21 15.11 -22.96
C PRO A 108 4.68 15.90 -21.75
N ALA A 109 5.36 17.02 -21.98
CA ALA A 109 5.90 17.83 -20.91
C ALA A 109 4.85 18.23 -19.87
N GLY A 110 3.64 18.56 -20.32
CA GLY A 110 2.56 18.96 -19.42
C GLY A 110 2.03 17.84 -18.52
N VAL A 111 2.23 16.59 -18.93
CA VAL A 111 1.75 15.42 -18.18
C VAL A 111 2.87 14.83 -17.32
N ARG A 112 4.11 15.11 -17.66
CA ARG A 112 5.27 14.51 -16.99
C ARG A 112 5.30 14.82 -15.49
N SER A 113 4.92 16.02 -15.09
CA SER A 113 4.87 16.41 -13.69
C SER A 113 3.84 15.58 -12.91
N ALA A 114 2.65 15.40 -13.49
CA ALA A 114 1.62 14.56 -12.88
C ALA A 114 2.08 13.10 -12.80
N LEU A 115 2.79 12.63 -13.82
CA LEU A 115 3.33 11.27 -13.83
C LEU A 115 4.38 11.07 -12.74
N HIS A 116 5.30 12.02 -12.58
CA HIS A 116 6.28 11.96 -11.48
C HIS A 116 5.60 11.95 -10.12
N HIS A 117 4.59 12.79 -9.94
CA HIS A 117 3.85 12.85 -8.70
C HIS A 117 3.16 11.51 -8.40
N ALA A 118 2.55 10.90 -9.42
CA ALA A 118 1.92 9.59 -9.28
C ALA A 118 2.93 8.51 -8.91
N LEU A 119 4.11 8.52 -9.57
CA LEU A 119 5.16 7.55 -9.27
C LEU A 119 5.69 7.70 -7.84
N ASP A 120 5.90 8.94 -7.39
CA ASP A 120 6.34 9.20 -6.02
C ASP A 120 5.31 8.72 -5.00
N SER A 121 4.03 8.98 -5.27
CA SER A 121 2.94 8.55 -4.39
C SER A 121 2.83 7.03 -4.33
N LEU A 122 3.00 6.36 -5.46
CA LEU A 122 3.00 4.89 -5.51
C LEU A 122 4.20 4.31 -4.75
N THR A 123 5.36 4.93 -4.86
CA THR A 123 6.56 4.50 -4.13
C THR A 123 6.32 4.61 -2.63
N GLU A 124 5.75 5.71 -2.18
CA GLU A 124 5.42 5.90 -0.77
C GLU A 124 4.42 4.84 -0.31
N LEU A 125 3.38 4.58 -1.10
CA LEU A 125 2.38 3.57 -0.78
C LEU A 125 3.02 2.19 -0.63
N ARG A 126 3.91 1.82 -1.55
CA ARG A 126 4.60 0.52 -1.48
C ARG A 126 5.44 0.40 -0.22
N HIS A 127 6.11 1.49 0.18
CA HIS A 127 6.90 1.51 1.41
C HIS A 127 6.01 1.33 2.64
N ARG A 128 4.86 1.97 2.66
CA ARG A 128 3.92 1.84 3.79
C ARG A 128 3.39 0.42 3.90
N ILE A 129 3.04 -0.19 2.78
CA ILE A 129 2.58 -1.57 2.76
C ILE A 129 3.70 -2.51 3.24
N GLN A 130 4.92 -2.29 2.81
CA GLN A 130 6.05 -3.10 3.25
C GLN A 130 6.23 -3.03 4.77
N ARG A 131 6.06 -1.84 5.35
CA ARG A 131 6.12 -1.69 6.80
C ARG A 131 5.03 -2.47 7.51
N GLU A 132 3.81 -2.48 6.98
CA GLU A 132 2.74 -3.29 7.54
C GLU A 132 3.11 -4.77 7.51
N LEU A 133 3.66 -5.24 6.42
CA LEU A 133 4.09 -6.63 6.30
C LEU A 133 5.22 -6.98 7.28
N ASP A 134 6.14 -6.06 7.47
CA ASP A 134 7.30 -6.28 8.35
C ASP A 134 6.94 -6.23 9.83
N SER A 135 5.89 -5.49 10.19
CA SER A 135 5.51 -5.30 11.59
C SER A 135 4.66 -6.43 12.16
N SER A 136 4.26 -7.38 11.34
CA SER A 136 3.42 -8.51 11.80
C SER A 136 4.19 -9.87 11.82
#